data_8ac8dfa04476da389b2ad78e78201e61
#
_entry.id   8ac8dfa04476da389b2ad78e78201e61
#
_cell.length_a   1.000
_cell.length_b   1.000
_cell.length_c   1.000
_cell.angle_alpha   90.00
_cell.angle_beta   90.00
_cell.angle_gamma   90.00
#
_symmetry.space_group_name_H-M   'P 1'
#
loop_
_entity.id
_entity.type
_entity.pdbx_description
1 polymer ?
#
loop_
_entity_poly.entity_id
_entity_poly.type
_entity_poly.pdbx_seq_one_letter_code
_entity_poly.pdbx_strand_id
1 'polypeptide(L)'
;NPGRFNAAGKADIELISTVAGELEIAAAVKNSQKTVTVKFNADASTGQANLQVDTAVQKVANGKDAFTLTATVEDKNGNPVPGSLVTFNLPRGVKPLTGDNVWVKANDEGKAELQVVSVTAGTYEITASAGNSQPSDTQTITFVADKATATVSGIEVIGNYALADGKAKQTYKVTVTDANNNLVKDSDVTLTASPASLNLEPNGTATTNEQGQAIFTATTTVAATYTLKAQVSQTNGQVSTKTAESKFVADDKNAVLTASSDMQSLVADGKSTAKLEVTLMSANNPVGGNMWVDIQTPEGVTEKDYQFLPSKADHFSGGKITRTFSTSKPGVYTFTFNALTYGGYEMTPVKVTINAVAAETENGEEEMP
;
A
#
# COMPACT_ATOMS: atom_id res chain seq x y z
N ASN A 1 37.15 -51.15 -47.30
CA ASN A 1 38.06 -52.06 -48.02
C ASN A 1 37.95 -53.45 -47.38
N PRO A 2 37.74 -54.53 -48.15
CA PRO A 2 37.78 -55.86 -47.57
C PRO A 2 39.23 -56.09 -47.08
N GLY A 3 39.39 -56.45 -45.81
CA GLY A 3 40.66 -56.70 -45.20
C GLY A 3 41.32 -57.88 -45.89
N ARG A 4 42.65 -57.77 -46.18
CA ARG A 4 43.45 -58.91 -46.65
C ARG A 4 43.84 -59.75 -45.46
N PHE A 5 43.74 -61.07 -45.64
CA PHE A 5 44.26 -62.01 -44.66
C PHE A 5 45.78 -61.97 -44.60
N ASN A 6 46.31 -61.92 -43.40
CA ASN A 6 47.74 -62.12 -43.19
C ASN A 6 48.16 -63.61 -43.29
N ALA A 7 49.45 -63.92 -43.13
CA ALA A 7 49.94 -65.27 -43.21
C ALA A 7 49.33 -66.24 -42.17
N ALA A 8 48.73 -65.71 -41.08
CA ALA A 8 48.04 -66.47 -40.06
C ALA A 8 46.52 -66.59 -40.31
N GLY A 9 46.04 -66.17 -41.50
CA GLY A 9 44.60 -66.20 -41.82
C GLY A 9 43.75 -65.19 -41.09
N LYS A 10 44.36 -64.10 -40.56
CA LYS A 10 43.62 -63.01 -39.83
C LYS A 10 43.55 -61.76 -40.67
N ALA A 11 42.47 -61.08 -40.60
CA ALA A 11 42.29 -59.74 -41.14
C ALA A 11 41.81 -58.79 -40.04
N ASP A 12 42.46 -57.66 -39.85
CA ASP A 12 42.13 -56.63 -38.91
C ASP A 12 41.39 -55.47 -39.62
N ILE A 13 40.32 -54.99 -39.04
CA ILE A 13 39.56 -53.84 -39.52
C ILE A 13 39.49 -52.83 -38.40
N GLU A 14 39.91 -51.61 -38.65
CA GLU A 14 39.74 -50.49 -37.79
C GLU A 14 38.36 -49.83 -38.06
N LEU A 15 37.58 -49.60 -37.02
CA LEU A 15 36.26 -48.97 -37.12
C LEU A 15 36.28 -47.67 -36.38
N ILE A 16 35.77 -46.62 -37.00
CA ILE A 16 35.65 -45.28 -36.46
C ILE A 16 34.19 -44.85 -36.60
N SER A 17 33.62 -44.26 -35.56
CA SER A 17 32.26 -43.68 -35.58
C SER A 17 32.24 -42.38 -34.83
N THR A 18 31.46 -41.42 -35.34
CA THR A 18 31.08 -40.18 -34.64
C THR A 18 29.72 -40.31 -34.01
N VAL A 19 29.02 -41.44 -34.20
CA VAL A 19 27.68 -41.72 -33.66
C VAL A 19 27.83 -42.82 -32.61
N ALA A 20 27.39 -42.51 -31.39
CA ALA A 20 27.32 -43.48 -30.30
C ALA A 20 26.15 -44.44 -30.56
N GLY A 21 26.32 -45.70 -30.18
CA GLY A 21 25.30 -46.70 -30.37
C GLY A 21 25.91 -48.09 -30.60
N GLU A 22 25.06 -49.07 -30.84
CA GLU A 22 25.45 -50.45 -31.19
C GLU A 22 25.43 -50.62 -32.69
N LEU A 23 26.50 -51.20 -33.21
CA LEU A 23 26.69 -51.47 -34.63
C LEU A 23 26.91 -52.97 -34.80
N GLU A 24 26.05 -53.62 -35.57
CA GLU A 24 26.25 -55.02 -35.97
C GLU A 24 27.14 -55.09 -37.19
N ILE A 25 28.24 -55.82 -37.05
CA ILE A 25 29.24 -56.01 -38.10
C ILE A 25 29.23 -57.45 -38.56
N ALA A 26 29.05 -57.65 -39.85
CA ALA A 26 29.11 -58.97 -40.47
C ALA A 26 30.44 -59.19 -41.19
N ALA A 27 31.11 -60.25 -40.85
CA ALA A 27 32.29 -60.76 -41.62
C ALA A 27 31.87 -61.99 -42.39
N ALA A 28 32.08 -61.96 -43.71
CA ALA A 28 31.71 -63.05 -44.61
C ALA A 28 32.90 -63.55 -45.37
N VAL A 29 33.08 -64.87 -45.45
CA VAL A 29 34.08 -65.55 -46.28
C VAL A 29 33.39 -66.71 -47.02
N LYS A 30 33.31 -66.65 -48.34
CA LYS A 30 32.57 -67.56 -49.18
C LYS A 30 31.12 -67.71 -48.67
N ASN A 31 30.70 -68.84 -48.22
CA ASN A 31 29.38 -69.18 -47.77
C ASN A 31 29.19 -69.10 -46.22
N SER A 32 30.21 -68.59 -45.51
CA SER A 32 30.17 -68.46 -44.03
C SER A 32 30.12 -66.99 -43.68
N GLN A 33 29.18 -66.64 -42.80
CA GLN A 33 28.98 -65.29 -42.23
C GLN A 33 28.94 -65.39 -40.72
N LYS A 34 29.62 -64.47 -40.03
CA LYS A 34 29.48 -64.25 -38.61
C LYS A 34 29.26 -62.76 -38.32
N THR A 35 28.37 -62.48 -37.36
CA THR A 35 28.08 -61.13 -36.88
C THR A 35 28.67 -60.94 -35.48
N VAL A 36 29.04 -59.69 -35.20
CA VAL A 36 29.46 -59.20 -33.88
C VAL A 36 28.88 -57.81 -33.65
N THR A 37 28.39 -57.57 -32.48
CA THR A 37 27.93 -56.24 -32.08
C THR A 37 29.07 -55.45 -31.43
N VAL A 38 29.36 -54.27 -31.94
CA VAL A 38 30.35 -53.33 -31.40
C VAL A 38 29.62 -52.11 -30.87
N LYS A 39 29.94 -51.68 -29.67
CA LYS A 39 29.33 -50.49 -29.05
C LYS A 39 30.28 -49.31 -29.10
N PHE A 40 29.85 -48.20 -29.66
CA PHE A 40 30.50 -46.90 -29.58
C PHE A 40 29.84 -46.10 -28.48
N ASN A 41 30.61 -45.61 -27.54
CA ASN A 41 30.11 -44.73 -26.47
C ASN A 41 30.29 -43.25 -26.84
N ALA A 42 29.44 -42.39 -26.33
CA ALA A 42 29.63 -40.95 -26.41
C ALA A 42 30.95 -40.53 -25.74
N ASP A 43 31.56 -39.48 -26.25
CA ASP A 43 32.80 -38.90 -25.69
C ASP A 43 32.48 -38.01 -24.47
N ALA A 44 32.46 -38.63 -23.31
CA ALA A 44 32.16 -37.92 -22.06
C ALA A 44 33.13 -36.77 -21.73
N SER A 45 34.35 -36.79 -22.32
CA SER A 45 35.35 -35.72 -22.10
C SER A 45 35.00 -34.42 -22.79
N THR A 46 34.11 -34.45 -23.79
CA THR A 46 33.59 -33.28 -24.52
C THR A 46 32.14 -32.96 -24.18
N GLY A 47 31.57 -33.61 -23.17
CA GLY A 47 30.19 -33.43 -22.75
C GLY A 47 29.89 -31.98 -22.30
N GLN A 48 28.86 -31.39 -22.86
CA GLN A 48 28.37 -30.06 -22.52
C GLN A 48 26.89 -30.15 -22.09
N ALA A 49 26.51 -29.39 -21.07
CA ALA A 49 25.13 -29.29 -20.65
C ALA A 49 24.41 -28.19 -21.44
N ASN A 50 23.18 -28.49 -21.90
CA ASN A 50 22.26 -27.53 -22.48
C ASN A 50 21.03 -27.46 -21.54
N LEU A 51 20.86 -26.31 -20.89
CA LEU A 51 19.78 -26.11 -19.93
C LEU A 51 18.52 -25.58 -20.64
N GLN A 52 17.38 -26.18 -20.35
CA GLN A 52 16.06 -25.77 -20.81
C GLN A 52 15.09 -25.64 -19.63
N VAL A 53 14.26 -24.62 -19.68
CA VAL A 53 13.15 -24.38 -18.78
C VAL A 53 12.08 -23.57 -19.51
N ASP A 54 10.81 -23.71 -19.15
CA ASP A 54 9.75 -22.87 -19.70
C ASP A 54 9.82 -21.46 -19.08
N THR A 55 10.52 -20.56 -19.78
CA THR A 55 10.70 -19.16 -19.35
C THR A 55 9.46 -18.29 -19.62
N ALA A 56 8.46 -18.79 -20.37
CA ALA A 56 7.22 -18.07 -20.68
C ALA A 56 6.22 -18.11 -19.52
N VAL A 57 6.35 -19.05 -18.58
CA VAL A 57 5.50 -19.16 -17.40
C VAL A 57 6.12 -18.47 -16.19
N GLN A 58 5.27 -18.06 -15.26
CA GLN A 58 5.69 -17.59 -13.94
C GLN A 58 5.19 -18.56 -12.88
N LYS A 59 5.95 -18.75 -11.83
CA LYS A 59 5.60 -19.59 -10.69
C LYS A 59 5.40 -18.74 -9.43
N VAL A 60 4.60 -19.24 -8.49
CA VAL A 60 4.32 -18.51 -7.25
C VAL A 60 5.44 -18.74 -6.24
N ALA A 61 5.90 -17.67 -5.60
CA ALA A 61 6.94 -17.68 -4.56
C ALA A 61 6.37 -18.21 -3.22
N ASN A 62 5.83 -19.41 -3.21
CA ASN A 62 5.21 -20.05 -2.04
C ASN A 62 5.99 -21.27 -1.49
N GLY A 63 7.14 -21.58 -2.10
CA GLY A 63 7.98 -22.72 -1.73
C GLY A 63 7.43 -24.07 -2.17
N LYS A 64 6.40 -24.10 -3.04
CA LYS A 64 5.73 -25.31 -3.53
C LYS A 64 5.56 -25.34 -5.04
N ASP A 65 5.22 -24.18 -5.63
CA ASP A 65 5.05 -24.08 -7.09
C ASP A 65 6.43 -24.07 -7.75
N ALA A 66 6.74 -25.15 -8.50
CA ALA A 66 8.09 -25.44 -8.96
C ALA A 66 8.27 -25.23 -10.45
N PHE A 67 9.47 -24.75 -10.84
CA PHE A 67 10.00 -24.92 -12.18
C PHE A 67 10.69 -26.27 -12.29
N THR A 68 10.54 -26.93 -13.44
CA THR A 68 11.35 -28.10 -13.81
C THR A 68 12.48 -27.62 -14.73
N LEU A 69 13.71 -27.77 -14.25
CA LEU A 69 14.93 -27.52 -15.00
C LEU A 69 15.35 -28.82 -15.67
N THR A 70 15.55 -28.81 -16.98
CA THR A 70 16.02 -29.99 -17.75
C THR A 70 17.36 -29.65 -18.40
N ALA A 71 18.42 -30.34 -18.01
CA ALA A 71 19.73 -30.24 -18.65
C ALA A 71 20.00 -31.47 -19.48
N THR A 72 20.25 -31.31 -20.77
CA THR A 72 20.67 -32.38 -21.66
C THR A 72 22.19 -32.31 -21.89
N VAL A 73 22.89 -33.40 -21.65
CA VAL A 73 24.33 -33.47 -21.85
C VAL A 73 24.62 -34.21 -23.17
N GLU A 74 25.33 -33.53 -24.05
CA GLU A 74 25.76 -34.07 -25.34
C GLU A 74 27.26 -33.88 -25.55
N ASP A 75 27.90 -34.84 -26.26
CA ASP A 75 29.29 -34.69 -26.68
C ASP A 75 29.39 -33.72 -27.88
N LYS A 76 30.62 -33.44 -28.32
CA LYS A 76 30.87 -32.55 -29.48
C LYS A 76 30.26 -33.01 -30.81
N ASN A 77 29.81 -34.27 -30.89
CA ASN A 77 29.17 -34.85 -32.07
C ASN A 77 27.65 -34.91 -31.91
N GLY A 78 27.08 -34.41 -30.82
CA GLY A 78 25.63 -34.43 -30.52
C GLY A 78 25.15 -35.77 -29.96
N ASN A 79 26.04 -36.66 -29.50
CA ASN A 79 25.59 -37.88 -28.85
C ASN A 79 25.24 -37.62 -27.39
N PRO A 80 24.09 -38.12 -26.90
CA PRO A 80 23.75 -38.05 -25.48
C PRO A 80 24.83 -38.73 -24.64
N VAL A 81 25.20 -38.12 -23.50
CA VAL A 81 26.21 -38.65 -22.56
C VAL A 81 25.53 -39.17 -21.30
N PRO A 82 25.11 -40.44 -21.26
CA PRO A 82 24.46 -41.03 -20.08
C PRO A 82 25.37 -41.02 -18.87
N GLY A 83 24.74 -40.89 -17.68
CA GLY A 83 25.45 -40.96 -16.42
C GLY A 83 26.34 -39.77 -16.07
N SER A 84 26.34 -38.73 -16.89
CA SER A 84 27.01 -37.47 -16.57
C SER A 84 26.45 -36.85 -15.30
N LEU A 85 27.33 -36.34 -14.43
CA LEU A 85 26.90 -35.57 -13.26
C LEU A 85 26.68 -34.12 -13.69
N VAL A 86 25.44 -33.68 -13.61
CA VAL A 86 25.01 -32.27 -13.90
C VAL A 86 24.86 -31.53 -12.61
N THR A 87 25.52 -30.38 -12.51
CA THR A 87 25.33 -29.43 -11.41
C THR A 87 24.50 -28.26 -11.91
N PHE A 88 23.37 -27.95 -11.22
CA PHE A 88 22.55 -26.77 -11.45
C PHE A 88 23.05 -25.63 -10.58
N ASN A 89 23.44 -24.52 -11.18
CA ASN A 89 23.92 -23.32 -10.49
C ASN A 89 22.72 -22.46 -10.12
N LEU A 90 22.25 -22.60 -8.88
CA LEU A 90 21.08 -21.88 -8.35
C LEU A 90 21.52 -20.62 -7.62
N PRO A 91 20.92 -19.44 -7.93
CA PRO A 91 21.17 -18.22 -7.20
C PRO A 91 20.52 -18.25 -5.81
N ARG A 92 20.96 -17.33 -4.95
CA ARG A 92 20.35 -17.16 -3.62
C ARG A 92 18.84 -16.91 -3.76
N GLY A 93 18.04 -17.62 -2.95
CA GLY A 93 16.58 -17.53 -2.94
C GLY A 93 15.88 -18.63 -3.73
N VAL A 94 16.61 -19.34 -4.62
CA VAL A 94 16.11 -20.51 -5.33
C VAL A 94 16.75 -21.77 -4.74
N LYS A 95 15.93 -22.79 -4.49
CA LYS A 95 16.38 -24.07 -3.92
C LYS A 95 15.67 -25.26 -4.56
N PRO A 96 16.22 -26.46 -4.47
CA PRO A 96 15.49 -27.66 -4.86
C PRO A 96 14.16 -27.80 -4.11
N LEU A 97 13.13 -28.33 -4.78
CA LEU A 97 11.82 -28.60 -4.18
C LEU A 97 11.96 -29.64 -3.05
N THR A 98 12.85 -30.60 -3.21
CA THR A 98 13.11 -31.67 -2.22
C THR A 98 14.60 -31.80 -1.95
N GLY A 99 14.96 -31.86 -0.67
CA GLY A 99 16.37 -31.96 -0.26
C GLY A 99 17.17 -30.70 -0.58
N ASP A 100 18.52 -30.85 -0.57
CA ASP A 100 19.47 -29.75 -0.79
C ASP A 100 20.42 -30.00 -1.96
N ASN A 101 20.26 -31.15 -2.66
CA ASN A 101 21.15 -31.50 -3.76
C ASN A 101 20.85 -30.69 -5.01
N VAL A 102 21.87 -30.01 -5.51
CA VAL A 102 21.84 -29.22 -6.75
C VAL A 102 22.48 -29.99 -7.93
N TRP A 103 22.80 -31.26 -7.74
CA TRP A 103 23.37 -32.09 -8.79
C TRP A 103 22.50 -33.33 -9.06
N VAL A 104 22.40 -33.73 -10.30
CA VAL A 104 21.62 -34.85 -10.78
C VAL A 104 22.44 -35.65 -11.80
N LYS A 105 22.38 -36.99 -11.72
CA LYS A 105 22.97 -37.85 -12.70
C LYS A 105 22.06 -37.98 -13.91
N ALA A 106 22.61 -37.72 -15.10
CA ALA A 106 21.87 -37.83 -16.36
C ALA A 106 21.47 -39.30 -16.63
N ASN A 107 20.24 -39.45 -17.14
CA ASN A 107 19.66 -40.74 -17.53
C ASN A 107 20.28 -41.27 -18.84
N ASP A 108 19.74 -42.37 -19.37
CA ASP A 108 20.22 -42.98 -20.60
C ASP A 108 20.07 -42.12 -21.85
N GLU A 109 19.21 -41.10 -21.79
CA GLU A 109 19.02 -40.09 -22.84
C GLU A 109 19.92 -38.85 -22.64
N GLY A 110 20.84 -38.88 -21.67
CA GLY A 110 21.68 -37.73 -21.31
C GLY A 110 20.96 -36.62 -20.57
N LYS A 111 19.75 -36.84 -20.08
CA LYS A 111 18.90 -35.81 -19.41
C LYS A 111 19.02 -35.89 -17.90
N ALA A 112 19.15 -34.72 -17.24
CA ALA A 112 19.10 -34.50 -15.82
C ALA A 112 18.00 -33.48 -15.51
N GLU A 113 17.09 -33.79 -14.58
CA GLU A 113 15.98 -32.92 -14.20
C GLU A 113 16.04 -32.53 -12.73
N LEU A 114 15.79 -31.25 -12.43
CA LEU A 114 15.71 -30.73 -11.07
C LEU A 114 14.49 -29.79 -10.95
N GLN A 115 13.62 -30.04 -9.96
CA GLN A 115 12.57 -29.13 -9.61
C GLN A 115 13.06 -28.11 -8.59
N VAL A 116 12.78 -26.81 -8.85
CA VAL A 116 13.24 -25.72 -8.02
C VAL A 116 12.08 -24.80 -7.62
N VAL A 117 12.16 -24.23 -6.42
CA VAL A 117 11.16 -23.35 -5.82
C VAL A 117 11.82 -22.12 -5.20
N SER A 118 11.00 -21.11 -4.94
CA SER A 118 11.38 -19.93 -4.15
C SER A 118 10.27 -19.53 -3.19
N VAL A 119 10.62 -18.87 -2.09
CA VAL A 119 9.69 -18.12 -1.22
C VAL A 119 9.85 -16.60 -1.40
N THR A 120 10.79 -16.18 -2.25
CA THR A 120 11.05 -14.78 -2.57
C THR A 120 10.69 -14.52 -4.03
N ALA A 121 9.79 -13.58 -4.26
CA ALA A 121 9.44 -13.14 -5.61
C ALA A 121 10.63 -12.42 -6.26
N GLY A 122 10.84 -12.68 -7.53
CA GLY A 122 11.97 -12.12 -8.28
C GLY A 122 12.26 -12.88 -9.55
N THR A 123 13.21 -12.35 -10.31
CA THR A 123 13.73 -12.95 -11.53
C THR A 123 15.12 -13.50 -11.24
N TYR A 124 15.36 -14.75 -11.65
CA TYR A 124 16.55 -15.50 -11.29
C TYR A 124 17.21 -16.09 -12.53
N GLU A 125 18.52 -15.95 -12.61
CA GLU A 125 19.36 -16.53 -13.67
C GLU A 125 19.93 -17.86 -13.22
N ILE A 126 19.78 -18.88 -14.05
CA ILE A 126 20.19 -20.26 -13.76
C ILE A 126 21.05 -20.79 -14.91
N THR A 127 22.10 -21.53 -14.58
CA THR A 127 22.94 -22.30 -15.52
C THR A 127 23.08 -23.71 -15.03
N ALA A 128 23.55 -24.60 -15.91
CA ALA A 128 23.93 -25.98 -15.57
C ALA A 128 25.29 -26.33 -16.15
N SER A 129 26.03 -27.22 -15.48
CA SER A 129 27.35 -27.69 -15.93
C SER A 129 27.42 -29.23 -15.86
N ALA A 130 28.00 -29.84 -16.87
CA ALA A 130 28.26 -31.28 -16.86
C ALA A 130 29.73 -31.54 -16.39
N GLY A 131 29.89 -32.13 -15.20
CA GLY A 131 31.21 -32.32 -14.59
C GLY A 131 31.99 -31.00 -14.49
N ASN A 132 33.15 -30.93 -15.11
CA ASN A 132 34.01 -29.73 -15.14
C ASN A 132 33.84 -28.89 -16.42
N SER A 133 32.80 -29.12 -17.22
CA SER A 133 32.53 -28.33 -18.43
C SER A 133 32.20 -26.87 -18.12
N GLN A 134 32.28 -26.02 -19.14
CA GLN A 134 31.74 -24.66 -19.02
C GLN A 134 30.24 -24.70 -18.72
N PRO A 135 29.69 -23.70 -17.99
CA PRO A 135 28.27 -23.59 -17.79
C PRO A 135 27.48 -23.47 -19.10
N SER A 136 26.25 -23.92 -19.11
CA SER A 136 25.28 -23.71 -20.20
C SER A 136 25.02 -22.23 -20.41
N ASP A 137 24.31 -21.88 -21.48
CA ASP A 137 23.66 -20.58 -21.59
C ASP A 137 22.73 -20.34 -20.41
N THR A 138 22.62 -19.06 -20.03
CA THR A 138 21.78 -18.63 -18.90
C THR A 138 20.30 -18.73 -19.26
N GLN A 139 19.52 -19.34 -18.39
CA GLN A 139 18.06 -19.34 -18.44
C GLN A 139 17.51 -18.46 -17.31
N THR A 140 16.44 -17.73 -17.62
CA THR A 140 15.81 -16.81 -16.67
C THR A 140 14.43 -17.33 -16.25
N ILE A 141 14.19 -17.48 -14.94
CA ILE A 141 12.90 -17.87 -14.38
C ILE A 141 12.37 -16.75 -13.48
N THR A 142 11.04 -16.62 -13.40
CA THR A 142 10.41 -15.59 -12.59
C THR A 142 9.43 -16.20 -11.59
N PHE A 143 9.64 -15.91 -10.30
CA PHE A 143 8.68 -16.17 -9.23
C PHE A 143 7.93 -14.89 -8.88
N VAL A 144 6.62 -14.96 -8.75
CA VAL A 144 5.72 -13.85 -8.39
C VAL A 144 5.16 -14.02 -6.99
N ALA A 145 4.73 -12.93 -6.37
CA ALA A 145 4.09 -12.96 -5.06
C ALA A 145 2.81 -13.79 -5.07
N ASP A 146 2.48 -14.39 -3.92
CA ASP A 146 1.32 -15.25 -3.74
C ASP A 146 0.05 -14.44 -3.43
N LYS A 147 -0.76 -14.16 -4.44
CA LYS A 147 -2.06 -13.47 -4.27
C LYS A 147 -3.05 -14.25 -3.39
N ALA A 148 -2.88 -15.56 -3.23
CA ALA A 148 -3.75 -16.36 -2.35
C ALA A 148 -3.55 -16.04 -0.86
N THR A 149 -2.42 -15.45 -0.50
CA THR A 149 -2.10 -15.05 0.87
C THR A 149 -1.94 -13.53 1.04
N ALA A 150 -2.40 -12.74 0.05
CA ALA A 150 -2.29 -11.29 0.06
C ALA A 150 -2.94 -10.66 1.29
N THR A 151 -2.23 -9.75 1.95
CA THR A 151 -2.72 -8.99 3.12
C THR A 151 -2.37 -7.52 3.00
N VAL A 152 -3.19 -6.66 3.60
CA VAL A 152 -2.85 -5.25 3.79
C VAL A 152 -1.78 -5.17 4.88
N SER A 153 -0.54 -4.89 4.51
CA SER A 153 0.58 -4.77 5.47
C SER A 153 0.64 -3.39 6.13
N GLY A 154 0.19 -2.33 5.46
CA GLY A 154 0.19 -0.98 6.01
C GLY A 154 -0.65 0.02 5.23
N ILE A 155 -0.99 1.13 5.92
CA ILE A 155 -1.55 2.34 5.33
C ILE A 155 -0.65 3.48 5.78
N GLU A 156 0.02 4.15 4.84
CA GLU A 156 0.81 5.35 5.10
C GLU A 156 -0.05 6.58 4.78
N VAL A 157 -0.12 7.53 5.71
CA VAL A 157 -0.82 8.81 5.56
C VAL A 157 0.20 9.91 5.34
N ILE A 158 0.23 10.51 4.16
CA ILE A 158 1.12 11.59 3.76
C ILE A 158 0.34 12.90 3.70
N GLY A 159 0.87 13.95 4.32
CA GLY A 159 0.20 15.26 4.40
C GLY A 159 -0.93 15.29 5.44
N ASN A 160 -0.81 14.49 6.50
CA ASN A 160 -1.76 14.50 7.63
C ASN A 160 -1.90 15.93 8.19
N TYR A 161 -3.09 16.27 8.67
CA TYR A 161 -3.48 17.63 9.10
C TYR A 161 -3.61 18.65 7.94
N ALA A 162 -3.88 18.21 6.72
CA ALA A 162 -4.24 19.09 5.63
C ALA A 162 -5.52 19.89 5.94
N LEU A 163 -5.65 21.07 5.33
CA LEU A 163 -6.81 21.93 5.53
C LEU A 163 -8.08 21.31 4.92
N ALA A 164 -9.19 21.42 5.64
CA ALA A 164 -10.52 21.03 5.16
C ALA A 164 -11.13 22.15 4.28
N ASP A 165 -10.44 22.53 3.22
CA ASP A 165 -10.81 23.60 2.27
C ASP A 165 -11.31 23.08 0.92
N GLY A 166 -11.40 21.75 0.77
CA GLY A 166 -11.77 21.09 -0.48
C GLY A 166 -10.68 21.04 -1.54
N LYS A 167 -9.48 21.57 -1.25
CA LYS A 167 -8.34 21.68 -2.19
C LYS A 167 -7.09 21.01 -1.68
N ALA A 168 -6.75 21.19 -0.40
CA ALA A 168 -5.59 20.58 0.22
C ALA A 168 -5.75 19.06 0.22
N LYS A 169 -4.69 18.36 -0.24
CA LYS A 169 -4.70 16.91 -0.46
C LYS A 169 -3.90 16.19 0.61
N GLN A 170 -4.39 15.04 1.00
CA GLN A 170 -3.60 13.99 1.65
C GLN A 170 -3.42 12.84 0.67
N THR A 171 -2.34 12.09 0.82
CA THR A 171 -2.09 10.88 0.03
C THR A 171 -2.06 9.68 0.97
N TYR A 172 -2.75 8.61 0.58
CA TYR A 172 -2.75 7.33 1.29
C TYR A 172 -2.10 6.28 0.42
N LYS A 173 -1.06 5.63 0.95
CA LYS A 173 -0.41 4.49 0.29
C LYS A 173 -0.75 3.23 1.06
N VAL A 174 -1.48 2.34 0.42
CA VAL A 174 -1.85 1.03 0.98
C VAL A 174 -0.91 -0.01 0.41
N THR A 175 -0.10 -0.64 1.26
CA THR A 175 0.84 -1.68 0.85
C THR A 175 0.24 -3.06 1.07
N VAL A 176 0.38 -3.93 0.07
CA VAL A 176 -0.08 -5.31 0.08
C VAL A 176 1.13 -6.24 -0.04
N THR A 177 1.22 -7.21 0.87
CA THR A 177 2.24 -8.26 0.87
C THR A 177 1.62 -9.64 0.99
N ASP A 178 2.33 -10.67 0.54
CA ASP A 178 1.94 -12.06 0.76
C ASP A 178 2.46 -12.60 2.11
N ALA A 179 2.20 -13.88 2.38
CA ALA A 179 2.64 -14.55 3.63
C ALA A 179 4.17 -14.61 3.78
N ASN A 180 4.92 -14.46 2.70
CA ASN A 180 6.39 -14.44 2.68
C ASN A 180 6.97 -13.02 2.61
N ASN A 181 6.12 -11.98 2.81
CA ASN A 181 6.47 -10.55 2.71
C ASN A 181 6.88 -10.08 1.29
N ASN A 182 6.53 -10.83 0.26
CA ASN A 182 6.69 -10.32 -1.10
C ASN A 182 5.64 -9.26 -1.41
N LEU A 183 6.05 -8.18 -2.09
CA LEU A 183 5.14 -7.13 -2.55
C LEU A 183 4.20 -7.68 -3.62
N VAL A 184 2.90 -7.53 -3.40
CA VAL A 184 1.87 -8.07 -4.31
C VAL A 184 1.40 -6.97 -5.25
N LYS A 185 1.76 -7.08 -6.53
CA LYS A 185 1.27 -6.20 -7.59
C LYS A 185 -0.05 -6.68 -8.20
N ASP A 186 -0.72 -5.81 -8.94
CA ASP A 186 -1.95 -6.11 -9.68
C ASP A 186 -3.05 -6.72 -8.79
N SER A 187 -3.17 -6.21 -7.55
CA SER A 187 -4.24 -6.54 -6.61
C SER A 187 -5.12 -5.33 -6.36
N ASP A 188 -6.43 -5.51 -6.44
CA ASP A 188 -7.38 -4.44 -6.17
C ASP A 188 -7.53 -4.24 -4.66
N VAL A 189 -7.34 -3.00 -4.24
CA VAL A 189 -7.50 -2.54 -2.86
C VAL A 189 -8.70 -1.62 -2.80
N THR A 190 -9.61 -1.88 -1.88
CA THR A 190 -10.71 -0.99 -1.55
C THR A 190 -10.35 -0.17 -0.33
N LEU A 191 -10.53 1.16 -0.41
CA LEU A 191 -10.34 2.10 0.70
C LEU A 191 -11.66 2.80 1.01
N THR A 192 -12.08 2.74 2.27
CA THR A 192 -13.24 3.47 2.79
C THR A 192 -12.82 4.37 3.95
N ALA A 193 -13.60 5.41 4.22
CA ALA A 193 -13.36 6.34 5.32
C ALA A 193 -14.64 6.57 6.12
N SER A 194 -14.48 6.76 7.43
CA SER A 194 -15.58 7.14 8.34
C SER A 194 -15.14 8.32 9.21
N PRO A 195 -15.87 9.44 9.23
CA PRO A 195 -17.11 9.74 8.47
C PRO A 195 -16.92 9.73 6.95
N ALA A 196 -18.01 9.56 6.19
CA ALA A 196 -18.00 9.38 4.75
C ALA A 196 -17.94 10.70 3.96
N SER A 197 -17.20 11.70 4.46
CA SER A 197 -17.07 13.02 3.84
C SER A 197 -15.72 13.26 3.16
N LEU A 198 -14.87 12.23 3.02
CA LEU A 198 -13.67 12.28 2.18
C LEU A 198 -14.03 12.07 0.72
N ASN A 199 -13.50 12.95 -0.13
CA ASN A 199 -13.47 12.73 -1.57
C ASN A 199 -12.19 11.98 -1.92
N LEU A 200 -12.29 10.68 -2.18
CA LEU A 200 -11.16 9.81 -2.55
C LEU A 200 -10.98 9.76 -4.06
N GLU A 201 -9.74 9.86 -4.51
CA GLU A 201 -9.36 9.71 -5.91
C GLU A 201 -8.18 8.73 -6.04
N PRO A 202 -8.32 7.59 -6.75
CA PRO A 202 -9.55 7.08 -7.37
C PRO A 202 -10.65 6.79 -6.35
N ASN A 203 -11.90 6.72 -6.82
CA ASN A 203 -13.08 6.58 -5.97
C ASN A 203 -13.13 5.20 -5.31
N GLY A 204 -12.46 5.07 -4.17
CA GLY A 204 -12.54 3.94 -3.26
C GLY A 204 -11.86 2.65 -3.72
N THR A 205 -11.34 2.53 -4.94
CA THR A 205 -10.63 1.33 -5.41
C THR A 205 -9.42 1.71 -6.26
N ALA A 206 -8.28 1.10 -5.97
CA ALA A 206 -7.06 1.23 -6.76
C ALA A 206 -6.30 -0.10 -6.81
N THR A 207 -5.61 -0.34 -7.92
CA THR A 207 -4.80 -1.55 -8.11
C THR A 207 -3.36 -1.30 -7.66
N THR A 208 -2.73 -2.27 -7.00
CA THR A 208 -1.35 -2.17 -6.55
C THR A 208 -0.35 -2.17 -7.71
N ASN A 209 0.64 -1.30 -7.60
CA ASN A 209 1.75 -1.14 -8.55
C ASN A 209 2.88 -2.18 -8.30
N GLU A 210 4.02 -2.03 -9.00
CA GLU A 210 5.20 -2.88 -8.86
C GLU A 210 5.79 -2.87 -7.44
N GLN A 211 5.54 -1.82 -6.64
CA GLN A 211 5.93 -1.72 -5.23
C GLN A 211 4.85 -2.28 -4.29
N GLY A 212 3.85 -2.99 -4.81
CA GLY A 212 2.75 -3.52 -4.02
C GLY A 212 1.87 -2.45 -3.38
N GLN A 213 1.83 -1.22 -3.93
CA GLN A 213 1.14 -0.07 -3.36
C GLN A 213 -0.06 0.34 -4.20
N ALA A 214 -1.23 0.44 -3.57
CA ALA A 214 -2.39 1.16 -4.08
C ALA A 214 -2.38 2.58 -3.50
N ILE A 215 -2.48 3.60 -4.36
CA ILE A 215 -2.32 5.01 -4.00
C ILE A 215 -3.66 5.72 -4.18
N PHE A 216 -4.06 6.44 -3.13
CA PHE A 216 -5.26 7.29 -3.12
C PHE A 216 -4.87 8.71 -2.72
N THR A 217 -5.59 9.69 -3.24
CA THR A 217 -5.58 11.06 -2.72
C THR A 217 -6.93 11.39 -2.11
N ALA A 218 -6.95 12.26 -1.12
CA ALA A 218 -8.17 12.67 -0.44
C ALA A 218 -8.22 14.19 -0.28
N THR A 219 -9.43 14.74 -0.45
CA THR A 219 -9.79 16.12 -0.09
C THR A 219 -11.10 16.10 0.68
N THR A 220 -11.37 17.15 1.45
CA THR A 220 -12.65 17.33 2.14
C THR A 220 -12.88 18.78 2.48
N THR A 221 -14.14 19.14 2.69
CA THR A 221 -14.54 20.43 3.29
C THR A 221 -14.92 20.29 4.78
N VAL A 222 -14.80 19.08 5.35
CA VAL A 222 -15.18 18.79 6.74
C VAL A 222 -13.96 18.46 7.58
N ALA A 223 -13.62 19.32 8.53
CA ALA A 223 -12.55 19.08 9.49
C ALA A 223 -12.98 17.99 10.47
N ALA A 224 -12.26 16.87 10.46
CA ALA A 224 -12.53 15.72 11.31
C ALA A 224 -11.32 14.77 11.36
N THR A 225 -11.37 13.85 12.31
CA THR A 225 -10.53 12.64 12.28
C THR A 225 -11.30 11.56 11.54
N TYR A 226 -10.68 11.02 10.51
CA TYR A 226 -11.22 9.98 9.65
C TYR A 226 -10.56 8.65 9.97
N THR A 227 -11.35 7.61 10.18
CA THR A 227 -10.86 6.24 10.22
C THR A 227 -10.87 5.69 8.81
N LEU A 228 -9.69 5.43 8.27
CA LEU A 228 -9.48 4.76 6.99
C LEU A 228 -9.53 3.24 7.19
N LYS A 229 -10.21 2.52 6.30
CA LYS A 229 -10.23 1.06 6.26
C LYS A 229 -9.84 0.59 4.87
N ALA A 230 -8.67 -0.01 4.75
CA ALA A 230 -8.22 -0.66 3.52
C ALA A 230 -8.54 -2.16 3.56
N GLN A 231 -8.86 -2.71 2.40
CA GLN A 231 -9.25 -4.09 2.22
C GLN A 231 -8.67 -4.65 0.92
N VAL A 232 -8.16 -5.88 0.97
CA VAL A 232 -7.77 -6.68 -0.19
C VAL A 232 -8.41 -8.06 -0.08
N SER A 233 -8.88 -8.60 -1.23
CA SER A 233 -9.43 -9.94 -1.31
C SER A 233 -8.36 -10.91 -1.79
N GLN A 234 -8.25 -12.05 -1.11
CA GLN A 234 -7.41 -13.17 -1.53
C GLN A 234 -8.12 -14.00 -2.61
N THR A 235 -7.37 -14.76 -3.39
CA THR A 235 -7.94 -15.61 -4.45
C THR A 235 -8.88 -16.70 -3.93
N ASN A 236 -8.77 -17.08 -2.66
CA ASN A 236 -9.67 -18.03 -1.97
C ASN A 236 -10.95 -17.40 -1.42
N GLY A 237 -11.16 -16.08 -1.65
CA GLY A 237 -12.31 -15.31 -1.17
C GLY A 237 -12.18 -14.77 0.26
N GLN A 238 -11.09 -15.06 0.97
CA GLN A 238 -10.81 -14.42 2.26
C GLN A 238 -10.43 -12.96 2.07
N VAL A 239 -10.71 -12.14 3.08
CA VAL A 239 -10.51 -10.69 3.04
C VAL A 239 -9.56 -10.29 4.16
N SER A 240 -8.51 -9.55 3.80
CA SER A 240 -7.62 -8.88 4.75
C SER A 240 -7.97 -7.41 4.86
N THR A 241 -8.06 -6.89 6.08
CA THR A 241 -8.35 -5.47 6.35
C THR A 241 -7.33 -4.87 7.29
N LYS A 242 -7.08 -3.55 7.12
CA LYS A 242 -6.30 -2.74 8.07
C LYS A 242 -6.91 -1.35 8.16
N THR A 243 -6.77 -0.71 9.32
CA THR A 243 -7.24 0.65 9.57
C THR A 243 -6.10 1.59 9.89
N ALA A 244 -6.31 2.88 9.61
CA ALA A 244 -5.43 3.97 10.00
C ALA A 244 -6.27 5.23 10.26
N GLU A 245 -5.72 6.19 10.99
CA GLU A 245 -6.35 7.48 11.20
C GLU A 245 -5.73 8.55 10.30
N SER A 246 -6.58 9.46 9.81
CA SER A 246 -6.21 10.63 9.03
C SER A 246 -7.00 11.82 9.54
N LYS A 247 -6.36 12.96 9.71
CA LYS A 247 -7.00 14.17 10.24
C LYS A 247 -6.92 15.31 9.24
N PHE A 248 -8.07 15.91 8.95
CA PHE A 248 -8.18 17.22 8.30
C PHE A 248 -8.57 18.26 9.33
N VAL A 249 -8.00 19.46 9.21
CA VAL A 249 -8.17 20.54 10.16
C VAL A 249 -8.87 21.74 9.52
N ALA A 250 -9.57 22.55 10.36
CA ALA A 250 -10.15 23.80 9.91
C ALA A 250 -9.02 24.81 9.54
N ASP A 251 -9.33 25.74 8.64
CA ASP A 251 -8.43 26.81 8.24
C ASP A 251 -8.50 28.00 9.20
N ASP A 252 -7.67 27.98 10.23
CA ASP A 252 -7.62 29.02 11.27
C ASP A 252 -7.36 30.41 10.70
N LYS A 253 -6.55 30.51 9.65
CA LYS A 253 -6.17 31.79 9.03
C LYS A 253 -7.35 32.50 8.39
N ASN A 254 -8.26 31.72 7.80
CA ASN A 254 -9.46 32.22 7.13
C ASN A 254 -10.73 32.03 7.99
N ALA A 255 -10.57 31.89 9.31
CA ALA A 255 -11.69 31.84 10.24
C ALA A 255 -12.43 33.17 10.28
N VAL A 256 -13.72 33.11 10.56
CA VAL A 256 -14.61 34.27 10.70
C VAL A 256 -15.22 34.24 12.09
N LEU A 257 -15.07 35.37 12.79
CA LEU A 257 -15.75 35.63 14.04
C LEU A 257 -17.11 36.27 13.73
N THR A 258 -18.19 35.74 14.30
CA THR A 258 -19.54 36.37 14.26
C THR A 258 -20.13 36.48 15.64
N ALA A 259 -21.00 37.45 15.84
CA ALA A 259 -21.75 37.59 17.05
C ALA A 259 -23.17 38.08 16.76
N SER A 260 -24.15 37.59 17.52
CA SER A 260 -25.55 38.00 17.42
C SER A 260 -26.19 38.00 18.79
N SER A 261 -27.35 38.68 18.91
CA SER A 261 -28.22 38.62 20.06
C SER A 261 -29.61 38.13 19.63
N ASP A 262 -30.26 37.35 20.48
CA ASP A 262 -31.63 36.92 20.30
C ASP A 262 -32.66 38.10 20.38
N MET A 263 -32.23 39.23 20.96
CA MET A 263 -33.02 40.48 21.00
C MET A 263 -32.14 41.71 20.86
N GLN A 264 -32.65 42.76 20.26
CA GLN A 264 -31.98 44.06 20.13
C GLN A 264 -32.36 45.05 21.24
N SER A 265 -33.43 44.76 21.98
CA SER A 265 -33.90 45.57 23.09
C SER A 265 -34.36 44.68 24.24
N LEU A 266 -34.08 45.09 25.46
CA LEU A 266 -34.55 44.40 26.67
C LEU A 266 -35.01 45.42 27.71
N VAL A 267 -35.82 45.01 28.68
CA VAL A 267 -36.26 45.86 29.82
C VAL A 267 -35.13 45.91 30.86
N ALA A 268 -34.80 47.14 31.30
CA ALA A 268 -33.77 47.38 32.32
C ALA A 268 -34.33 47.18 33.75
N ASP A 269 -34.77 45.97 34.03
CA ASP A 269 -35.36 45.54 35.30
C ASP A 269 -34.45 44.68 36.18
N GLY A 270 -33.25 44.46 35.69
CA GLY A 270 -32.24 43.61 36.33
C GLY A 270 -32.55 42.10 36.26
N LYS A 271 -33.64 41.69 35.56
CA LYS A 271 -34.14 40.33 35.46
C LYS A 271 -34.24 39.85 34.02
N SER A 272 -34.70 40.74 33.12
CA SER A 272 -34.80 40.47 31.69
C SER A 272 -33.39 40.20 31.13
N THR A 273 -33.25 39.17 30.31
CA THR A 273 -31.98 38.73 29.78
C THR A 273 -31.96 38.68 28.26
N ALA A 274 -30.87 39.10 27.66
CA ALA A 274 -30.55 38.85 26.25
C ALA A 274 -29.50 37.77 26.15
N LYS A 275 -29.68 36.87 25.20
CA LYS A 275 -28.72 35.82 24.87
C LYS A 275 -27.85 36.26 23.70
N LEU A 276 -26.54 36.32 23.91
CA LEU A 276 -25.58 36.60 22.89
C LEU A 276 -24.93 35.28 22.48
N GLU A 277 -24.78 35.08 21.16
CA GLU A 277 -24.12 33.94 20.57
C GLU A 277 -22.90 34.42 19.76
N VAL A 278 -21.75 33.82 20.02
CA VAL A 278 -20.49 34.15 19.32
C VAL A 278 -19.98 32.88 18.65
N THR A 279 -19.66 32.95 17.37
CA THR A 279 -19.10 31.80 16.64
C THR A 279 -17.76 32.11 16.01
N LEU A 280 -16.89 31.10 15.97
CA LEU A 280 -15.61 31.13 15.30
C LEU A 280 -15.55 29.94 14.36
N MET A 281 -15.72 30.18 13.07
CA MET A 281 -15.88 29.14 12.05
C MET A 281 -15.03 29.43 10.83
N SER A 282 -14.56 28.38 10.14
CA SER A 282 -13.99 28.45 8.81
C SER A 282 -14.72 27.47 7.89
N ALA A 283 -15.41 28.00 6.86
CA ALA A 283 -16.20 27.19 5.92
C ALA A 283 -17.09 26.12 6.62
N ASN A 284 -17.82 26.52 7.66
CA ASN A 284 -18.66 25.70 8.53
C ASN A 284 -17.89 24.70 9.45
N ASN A 285 -16.57 24.75 9.48
CA ASN A 285 -15.77 23.99 10.43
C ASN A 285 -15.52 24.81 11.69
N PRO A 286 -15.74 24.26 12.88
CA PRO A 286 -15.37 24.89 14.14
C PRO A 286 -13.89 25.18 14.22
N VAL A 287 -13.54 26.39 14.66
CA VAL A 287 -12.15 26.81 14.91
C VAL A 287 -11.96 27.03 16.40
N GLY A 288 -10.87 26.51 16.94
CA GLY A 288 -10.47 26.72 18.32
C GLY A 288 -9.74 28.06 18.53
N GLY A 289 -9.95 28.69 19.65
CA GLY A 289 -9.33 29.97 19.99
C GLY A 289 -9.83 30.56 21.29
N ASN A 290 -9.26 31.70 21.65
CA ASN A 290 -9.67 32.47 22.83
C ASN A 290 -10.57 33.62 22.41
N MET A 291 -11.58 33.94 23.23
CA MET A 291 -12.50 35.04 23.06
C MET A 291 -12.40 35.96 24.27
N TRP A 292 -12.47 37.27 24.03
CA TRP A 292 -12.72 38.29 25.06
C TRP A 292 -13.65 39.35 24.52
N VAL A 293 -14.37 40.02 25.46
CA VAL A 293 -15.33 41.06 25.10
C VAL A 293 -15.03 42.34 25.87
N ASP A 294 -15.07 43.46 25.12
CA ASP A 294 -15.08 44.81 25.66
C ASP A 294 -16.50 45.31 25.66
N ILE A 295 -17.00 45.80 26.82
CA ILE A 295 -18.37 46.27 26.98
C ILE A 295 -18.35 47.78 27.14
N GLN A 296 -18.89 48.49 26.17
CA GLN A 296 -19.14 49.92 26.27
C GLN A 296 -20.52 50.13 26.85
N THR A 297 -20.58 50.81 28.02
CA THR A 297 -21.79 51.08 28.78
C THR A 297 -22.23 52.53 28.61
N PRO A 298 -23.52 52.84 28.89
CA PRO A 298 -24.00 54.25 29.02
C PRO A 298 -23.25 55.01 30.10
N GLU A 299 -23.27 56.34 30.02
CA GLU A 299 -22.63 57.20 31.00
C GLU A 299 -23.18 56.94 32.44
N GLY A 300 -22.27 56.85 33.41
CA GLY A 300 -22.58 56.59 34.80
C GLY A 300 -22.94 55.17 35.17
N VAL A 301 -22.92 54.23 34.21
CA VAL A 301 -23.14 52.81 34.43
C VAL A 301 -21.85 52.13 34.85
N THR A 302 -21.87 51.35 35.91
CA THR A 302 -20.75 50.61 36.45
C THR A 302 -20.99 49.09 36.31
N GLU A 303 -19.96 48.26 36.52
CA GLU A 303 -20.08 46.80 36.47
C GLU A 303 -21.06 46.18 37.48
N LYS A 304 -21.53 46.97 38.49
CA LYS A 304 -22.55 46.56 39.45
C LYS A 304 -23.97 46.66 38.89
N ASP A 305 -24.14 47.45 37.84
CA ASP A 305 -25.45 47.77 37.25
C ASP A 305 -25.88 46.75 36.19
N TYR A 306 -25.00 45.87 35.76
CA TYR A 306 -25.29 44.86 34.75
C TYR A 306 -24.63 43.52 35.09
N GLN A 307 -25.08 42.46 34.46
CA GLN A 307 -24.49 41.13 34.49
C GLN A 307 -24.14 40.67 33.08
N PHE A 308 -22.96 40.11 32.91
CA PHE A 308 -22.51 39.46 31.67
C PHE A 308 -21.92 38.12 32.06
N LEU A 309 -22.64 37.02 31.80
CA LEU A 309 -22.38 35.70 32.35
C LEU A 309 -22.08 34.67 31.24
N PRO A 310 -21.24 33.68 31.51
CA PRO A 310 -20.51 33.47 32.78
C PRO A 310 -19.27 34.35 32.95
N SER A 311 -18.63 34.86 31.89
CA SER A 311 -17.47 35.74 31.99
C SER A 311 -17.23 36.54 30.71
N LYS A 312 -16.34 37.58 30.79
CA LYS A 312 -15.93 38.39 29.63
C LYS A 312 -14.87 37.71 28.77
N ALA A 313 -14.30 36.60 29.20
CA ALA A 313 -13.32 35.82 28.46
C ALA A 313 -13.66 34.33 28.51
N ASP A 314 -13.32 33.61 27.44
CA ASP A 314 -13.49 32.16 27.31
C ASP A 314 -12.68 31.63 26.14
N HIS A 315 -12.77 30.32 25.90
CA HIS A 315 -12.25 29.66 24.73
C HIS A 315 -13.35 28.96 23.95
N PHE A 316 -13.24 28.95 22.62
CA PHE A 316 -14.20 28.27 21.75
C PHE A 316 -14.08 26.77 21.89
N SER A 317 -15.19 26.13 22.25
CA SER A 317 -15.39 24.69 22.19
C SER A 317 -16.46 24.40 21.14
N GLY A 318 -16.09 23.68 20.06
CA GLY A 318 -16.99 23.45 18.94
C GLY A 318 -17.33 24.73 18.15
N GLY A 319 -16.48 25.77 18.22
CA GLY A 319 -16.64 27.01 17.46
C GLY A 319 -17.74 27.94 17.94
N LYS A 320 -18.29 27.74 19.14
CA LYS A 320 -19.46 28.50 19.64
C LYS A 320 -19.33 28.82 21.12
N ILE A 321 -19.69 30.06 21.47
CA ILE A 321 -19.80 30.55 22.86
C ILE A 321 -21.16 31.25 23.04
N THR A 322 -21.80 31.04 24.16
CA THR A 322 -23.05 31.69 24.53
C THR A 322 -22.86 32.55 25.79
N ARG A 323 -23.41 33.77 25.80
CA ARG A 323 -23.41 34.70 26.95
C ARG A 323 -24.82 35.19 27.23
N THR A 324 -25.04 35.56 28.48
CA THR A 324 -26.30 36.16 28.92
C THR A 324 -26.01 37.55 29.48
N PHE A 325 -26.78 38.53 29.03
CA PHE A 325 -26.71 39.92 29.50
C PHE A 325 -28.00 40.37 30.12
N SER A 326 -27.89 41.05 31.24
CA SER A 326 -29.01 41.76 31.91
C SER A 326 -28.50 43.05 32.52
N THR A 327 -29.39 44.02 32.72
CA THR A 327 -29.05 45.30 33.37
C THR A 327 -30.23 45.90 34.09
N SER A 328 -29.96 46.71 35.13
CA SER A 328 -30.95 47.54 35.83
C SER A 328 -30.93 49.00 35.38
N LYS A 329 -30.05 49.37 34.43
CA LYS A 329 -29.93 50.74 33.95
C LYS A 329 -30.26 50.83 32.46
N PRO A 330 -31.18 51.72 32.08
CA PRO A 330 -31.52 51.95 30.67
C PRO A 330 -30.35 52.61 29.92
N GLY A 331 -30.29 52.34 28.61
CA GLY A 331 -29.29 52.91 27.69
C GLY A 331 -28.77 51.92 26.69
N VAL A 332 -27.82 52.32 25.87
CA VAL A 332 -27.24 51.50 24.82
C VAL A 332 -25.96 50.84 25.28
N TYR A 333 -25.92 49.52 25.20
CA TYR A 333 -24.77 48.71 25.53
C TYR A 333 -24.18 48.15 24.27
N THR A 334 -22.86 48.32 24.02
CA THR A 334 -22.16 47.78 22.87
C THR A 334 -21.13 46.79 23.32
N PHE A 335 -21.26 45.56 22.83
CA PHE A 335 -20.33 44.43 23.08
C PHE A 335 -19.41 44.30 21.88
N THR A 336 -18.12 44.50 22.08
CA THR A 336 -17.10 44.24 21.08
C THR A 336 -16.40 42.92 21.38
N PHE A 337 -16.70 41.87 20.57
CA PHE A 337 -16.11 40.57 20.71
C PHE A 337 -14.84 40.51 19.90
N ASN A 338 -13.78 40.00 20.52
CA ASN A 338 -12.46 39.76 19.94
C ASN A 338 -12.15 38.26 20.04
N ALA A 339 -11.34 37.76 19.10
CA ALA A 339 -10.86 36.37 19.13
C ALA A 339 -9.47 36.25 18.56
N LEU A 340 -8.71 35.30 19.14
CA LEU A 340 -7.40 34.85 18.69
C LEU A 340 -7.49 33.34 18.51
N THR A 341 -7.23 32.83 17.29
CA THR A 341 -7.23 31.38 17.04
C THR A 341 -6.05 30.71 17.74
N TYR A 342 -6.11 29.41 17.99
CA TYR A 342 -4.96 28.66 18.54
C TYR A 342 -3.77 28.64 17.57
N GLY A 343 -3.99 28.82 16.29
CA GLY A 343 -2.95 29.02 15.27
C GLY A 343 -2.29 30.39 15.30
N GLY A 344 -2.75 31.32 16.19
CA GLY A 344 -2.16 32.64 16.38
C GLY A 344 -2.69 33.74 15.46
N TYR A 345 -3.86 33.56 14.87
CA TYR A 345 -4.50 34.58 14.01
C TYR A 345 -5.52 35.39 14.77
N GLU A 346 -5.35 36.72 14.78
CA GLU A 346 -6.33 37.68 15.33
C GLU A 346 -7.50 37.82 14.35
N MET A 347 -8.71 37.76 14.89
CA MET A 347 -9.93 37.97 14.10
C MET A 347 -10.32 39.43 14.08
N THR A 348 -10.98 39.84 13.01
CA THR A 348 -11.63 41.15 12.97
C THR A 348 -12.70 41.22 14.06
N PRO A 349 -12.66 42.21 14.98
CA PRO A 349 -13.66 42.33 16.05
C PRO A 349 -15.05 42.52 15.49
N VAL A 350 -16.05 41.95 16.20
CA VAL A 350 -17.46 42.08 15.83
C VAL A 350 -18.23 42.75 16.98
N LYS A 351 -19.24 43.54 16.63
CA LYS A 351 -20.04 44.32 17.61
C LYS A 351 -21.48 43.87 17.64
N VAL A 352 -22.03 43.79 18.82
CA VAL A 352 -23.45 43.61 19.08
C VAL A 352 -23.92 44.75 19.98
N THR A 353 -25.04 45.38 19.63
CA THR A 353 -25.63 46.47 20.41
C THR A 353 -26.99 46.06 20.94
N ILE A 354 -27.22 46.30 22.24
CA ILE A 354 -28.51 46.06 22.90
C ILE A 354 -28.98 47.39 23.52
N ASN A 355 -30.21 47.74 23.23
CA ASN A 355 -30.88 48.89 23.84
C ASN A 355 -31.70 48.46 25.07
N ALA A 356 -31.26 48.82 26.26
CA ALA A 356 -32.02 48.60 27.49
C ALA A 356 -33.04 49.74 27.67
N VAL A 357 -34.32 49.43 27.69
CA VAL A 357 -35.40 50.38 27.88
C VAL A 357 -35.82 50.43 29.35
N ALA A 358 -36.24 51.60 29.83
CA ALA A 358 -36.71 51.72 31.21
C ALA A 358 -37.90 50.76 31.48
N ALA A 359 -37.93 50.15 32.66
CA ALA A 359 -39.11 49.41 33.13
C ALA A 359 -40.28 50.39 33.25
N GLU A 360 -41.44 50.02 32.73
CA GLU A 360 -42.67 50.78 32.98
C GLU A 360 -42.93 50.78 34.47
N THR A 361 -43.00 51.99 35.07
CA THR A 361 -43.57 52.16 36.44
C THR A 361 -45.06 51.90 36.33
N GLU A 362 -45.60 50.88 37.01
CA GLU A 362 -47.02 50.79 37.29
C GLU A 362 -47.39 52.08 37.97
N ASN A 363 -48.05 53.04 37.26
CA ASN A 363 -48.72 54.16 37.85
C ASN A 363 -49.88 53.58 38.61
N GLY A 364 -49.76 53.61 39.93
CA GLY A 364 -50.89 53.29 40.83
C GLY A 364 -52.16 54.04 40.41
N GLU A 365 -53.23 53.33 40.27
CA GLU A 365 -54.55 53.90 40.16
C GLU A 365 -54.74 54.88 41.34
N GLU A 366 -54.79 56.18 41.01
CA GLU A 366 -55.38 57.18 41.93
C GLU A 366 -56.84 56.82 42.07
N GLU A 367 -57.18 56.20 43.19
CA GLU A 367 -58.60 56.21 43.66
C GLU A 367 -59.01 57.65 43.79
N MET A 368 -59.91 58.10 42.92
CA MET A 368 -60.60 59.35 43.10
C MET A 368 -61.77 59.15 44.12
N PRO A 369 -62.02 60.14 44.96
CA PRO A 369 -62.98 60.10 46.08
C PRO A 369 -64.44 60.00 45.65
#